data_8950133ce496dfa715d769b7e296425b
#
_entry.id   8950133ce496dfa715d769b7e296425b
#
_cell.length_a   1.000
_cell.length_b   1.000
_cell.length_c   1.000
_cell.angle_alpha   90.00
_cell.angle_beta   90.00
_cell.angle_gamma   90.00
#
_symmetry.space_group_name_H-M   'P 1'
#
loop_
_entity.id
_entity.type
_entity.pdbx_description
1 polymer ?
#
loop_
_entity_poly.entity_id
_entity_poly.type
_entity_poly.pdbx_seq_one_letter_code
_entity_poly.pdbx_strand_id
1 'polypeptide(L)'
;MIWGTLKNHGGDSLQAAFAPVSADVREALEWASSHALASLPCGQHPIDGDRLFVSIVEYETKKPEDRFWEAHKDYLDVHVNISGKEQIDLNFLGNLACGVYQPEGDFQPADGEKNASVVMETGDFLVCYPEDAHRTAVAVDGKPETVKKAIFKVRIR
;
A
#
# COMPACT_ATOMS: atom_id res chain seq x y z
N MET A 1 -6.87 5.40 6.82
CA MET A 1 -6.71 4.29 5.83
C MET A 1 -8.02 3.99 5.11
N ILE A 2 -7.95 3.50 3.86
CA ILE A 2 -9.11 3.09 3.06
C ILE A 2 -8.77 1.76 2.40
N TRP A 3 -9.60 0.75 2.58
CA TRP A 3 -9.44 -0.56 1.97
C TRP A 3 -10.59 -0.84 1.01
N GLY A 4 -10.27 -1.42 -0.15
CA GLY A 4 -11.25 -1.73 -1.19
C GLY A 4 -10.69 -2.68 -2.24
N THR A 5 -11.43 -2.84 -3.35
CA THR A 5 -11.02 -3.71 -4.45
C THR A 5 -11.25 -3.03 -5.80
N LEU A 6 -10.34 -3.29 -6.74
CA LEU A 6 -10.46 -2.91 -8.15
C LEU A 6 -11.28 -3.92 -8.96
N LYS A 7 -11.65 -5.06 -8.36
CA LYS A 7 -12.44 -6.12 -8.99
C LYS A 7 -13.90 -5.70 -9.14
N ASN A 8 -14.52 -6.11 -10.26
CA ASN A 8 -15.98 -6.05 -10.48
C ASN A 8 -16.61 -4.65 -10.53
N HIS A 9 -15.85 -3.63 -10.86
CA HIS A 9 -16.42 -2.34 -11.19
C HIS A 9 -16.76 -2.32 -12.69
N GLY A 10 -17.93 -2.85 -13.07
CA GLY A 10 -18.47 -2.67 -14.42
C GLY A 10 -18.64 -1.19 -14.75
N GLY A 11 -18.15 -0.80 -15.90
CA GLY A 11 -18.10 0.50 -16.60
C GLY A 11 -18.46 1.84 -15.96
N ASP A 12 -19.41 1.91 -15.03
CA ASP A 12 -19.89 3.19 -14.46
C ASP A 12 -19.49 3.38 -12.98
N SER A 13 -18.78 2.45 -12.38
CA SER A 13 -18.70 2.37 -10.93
C SER A 13 -17.34 2.74 -10.31
N LEU A 14 -16.24 2.79 -11.10
CA LEU A 14 -14.94 3.19 -10.53
C LEU A 14 -14.98 4.60 -9.96
N GLN A 15 -15.57 5.56 -10.68
CA GLN A 15 -15.71 6.93 -10.16
C GLN A 15 -16.63 7.00 -8.93
N ALA A 16 -17.70 6.22 -8.89
CA ALA A 16 -18.60 6.17 -7.74
C ALA A 16 -17.96 5.45 -6.53
N ALA A 17 -17.22 4.36 -6.79
CA ALA A 17 -16.51 3.63 -5.75
C ALA A 17 -15.37 4.46 -5.11
N PHE A 18 -14.72 5.34 -5.89
CA PHE A 18 -13.64 6.20 -5.42
C PHE A 18 -14.10 7.63 -5.08
N ALA A 19 -15.40 7.93 -5.12
CA ALA A 19 -15.93 9.25 -4.80
C ALA A 19 -15.48 9.79 -3.42
N PRO A 20 -15.31 8.96 -2.36
CA PRO A 20 -14.87 9.44 -1.06
C PRO A 20 -13.36 9.73 -0.95
N VAL A 21 -12.53 9.31 -1.91
CA VAL A 21 -11.08 9.51 -1.83
C VAL A 21 -10.66 10.85 -2.46
N SER A 22 -9.48 11.36 -2.07
CA SER A 22 -8.92 12.57 -2.67
C SER A 22 -8.65 12.39 -4.17
N ALA A 23 -8.56 13.51 -4.91
CA ALA A 23 -8.29 13.49 -6.34
C ALA A 23 -7.00 12.75 -6.70
N ASP A 24 -5.95 12.95 -5.91
CA ASP A 24 -4.63 12.33 -6.14
C ASP A 24 -4.66 10.80 -5.91
N VAL A 25 -5.37 10.34 -4.86
CA VAL A 25 -5.58 8.90 -4.63
C VAL A 25 -6.40 8.28 -5.76
N ARG A 26 -7.43 8.99 -6.22
CA ARG A 26 -8.25 8.56 -7.35
C ARG A 26 -7.42 8.40 -8.62
N GLU A 27 -6.54 9.38 -8.93
CA GLU A 27 -5.63 9.32 -10.07
C GLU A 27 -4.75 8.05 -10.02
N ALA A 28 -4.19 7.73 -8.85
CA ALA A 28 -3.39 6.50 -8.66
C ALA A 28 -4.21 5.23 -8.91
N LEU A 29 -5.45 5.15 -8.40
CA LEU A 29 -6.34 4.00 -8.58
C LEU A 29 -6.86 3.87 -10.02
N GLU A 30 -7.15 4.98 -10.70
CA GLU A 30 -7.52 5.01 -12.12
C GLU A 30 -6.34 4.56 -12.98
N TRP A 31 -5.14 5.03 -12.67
CA TRP A 31 -3.92 4.58 -13.34
C TRP A 31 -3.72 3.07 -13.15
N ALA A 32 -3.86 2.57 -11.94
CA ALA A 32 -3.76 1.14 -11.63
C ALA A 32 -4.77 0.30 -12.42
N SER A 33 -5.98 0.81 -12.60
CA SER A 33 -7.06 0.11 -13.31
C SER A 33 -6.90 0.12 -14.83
N SER A 34 -6.20 1.12 -15.38
CA SER A 34 -6.02 1.31 -16.82
C SER A 34 -4.73 0.70 -17.38
N HIS A 35 -3.84 0.20 -16.50
CA HIS A 35 -2.55 -0.35 -16.90
C HIS A 35 -2.42 -1.83 -16.54
N ALA A 36 -1.71 -2.59 -17.37
CA ALA A 36 -1.43 -4.00 -17.14
C ALA A 36 -0.30 -4.16 -16.09
N LEU A 37 -0.60 -3.89 -14.81
CA LEU A 37 0.39 -3.90 -13.72
C LEU A 37 1.22 -5.20 -13.67
N ALA A 38 0.61 -6.34 -14.00
CA ALA A 38 1.28 -7.64 -13.98
C ALA A 38 2.46 -7.72 -14.98
N SER A 39 2.39 -6.96 -16.08
CA SER A 39 3.43 -6.94 -17.12
C SER A 39 4.58 -5.96 -16.82
N LEU A 40 4.42 -5.08 -15.84
CA LEU A 40 5.47 -4.13 -15.47
C LEU A 40 6.61 -4.86 -14.76
N PRO A 41 7.89 -4.54 -15.10
CA PRO A 41 9.04 -5.05 -14.37
C PRO A 41 9.09 -4.48 -12.95
N CYS A 42 9.74 -5.20 -12.03
CA CYS A 42 10.04 -4.65 -10.70
C CYS A 42 10.92 -3.41 -10.82
N GLY A 43 10.66 -2.43 -9.96
CA GLY A 43 11.32 -1.14 -9.94
C GLY A 43 10.35 0.03 -9.87
N GLN A 44 10.90 1.23 -9.89
CA GLN A 44 10.11 2.47 -9.83
C GLN A 44 9.76 2.96 -11.23
N HIS A 45 8.51 3.34 -11.41
CA HIS A 45 7.96 3.89 -12.66
C HIS A 45 7.34 5.27 -12.36
N PRO A 46 7.89 6.35 -12.92
CA PRO A 46 7.32 7.68 -12.74
C PRO A 46 5.99 7.80 -13.51
N ILE A 47 5.02 8.48 -12.90
CA ILE A 47 3.72 8.81 -13.51
C ILE A 47 3.65 10.33 -13.70
N ASP A 48 3.92 11.09 -12.63
CA ASP A 48 4.03 12.55 -12.65
C ASP A 48 5.20 13.00 -11.75
N GLY A 49 6.42 12.84 -12.25
CA GLY A 49 7.64 13.19 -11.54
C GLY A 49 7.68 12.65 -10.11
N ASP A 50 7.97 13.54 -9.15
CA ASP A 50 8.01 13.20 -7.73
C ASP A 50 6.63 13.30 -7.07
N ARG A 51 5.61 13.84 -7.76
CA ARG A 51 4.27 13.96 -7.21
C ARG A 51 3.56 12.61 -7.12
N LEU A 52 3.71 11.79 -8.17
CA LEU A 52 3.08 10.48 -8.26
C LEU A 52 3.99 9.51 -9.01
N PHE A 53 4.34 8.43 -8.37
CA PHE A 53 5.08 7.31 -8.99
C PHE A 53 4.62 5.98 -8.40
N VAL A 54 4.92 4.89 -9.08
CA VAL A 54 4.61 3.54 -8.61
C VAL A 54 5.87 2.69 -8.54
N SER A 55 6.02 1.94 -7.46
CA SER A 55 7.03 0.91 -7.29
C SER A 55 6.38 -0.47 -7.44
N ILE A 56 6.85 -1.24 -8.43
CA ILE A 56 6.47 -2.64 -8.58
C ILE A 56 7.47 -3.50 -7.83
N VAL A 57 6.97 -4.27 -6.87
CA VAL A 57 7.79 -5.13 -6.01
C VAL A 57 7.29 -6.56 -6.05
N GLU A 58 8.22 -7.50 -5.86
CA GLU A 58 7.92 -8.92 -5.69
C GLU A 58 8.74 -9.46 -4.52
N TYR A 59 8.08 -10.18 -3.63
CA TYR A 59 8.70 -10.72 -2.41
C TYR A 59 7.92 -11.92 -1.88
N GLU A 60 8.57 -12.69 -1.00
CA GLU A 60 7.90 -13.71 -0.19
C GLU A 60 7.43 -13.10 1.14
N THR A 61 6.19 -13.37 1.52
CA THR A 61 5.64 -12.97 2.82
C THR A 61 6.32 -13.73 3.96
N LYS A 62 6.41 -13.11 5.13
CA LYS A 62 7.12 -13.63 6.30
C LYS A 62 6.24 -13.58 7.55
N LYS A 63 6.73 -14.14 8.64
CA LYS A 63 6.08 -13.99 9.93
C LYS A 63 6.08 -12.53 10.39
N PRO A 64 5.11 -12.11 11.22
CA PRO A 64 5.03 -10.73 11.70
C PRO A 64 6.30 -10.24 12.40
N GLU A 65 6.97 -11.10 13.17
CA GLU A 65 8.21 -10.80 13.88
C GLU A 65 9.41 -10.53 12.98
N ASP A 66 9.36 -10.97 11.72
CA ASP A 66 10.37 -10.74 10.70
C ASP A 66 10.03 -9.52 9.81
N ARG A 67 9.00 -8.78 10.18
CA ARG A 67 8.54 -7.58 9.46
C ARG A 67 8.56 -6.37 10.38
N PHE A 68 8.69 -5.20 9.81
CA PHE A 68 8.76 -3.92 10.52
C PHE A 68 7.52 -3.07 10.27
N TRP A 69 7.22 -2.19 11.20
CA TRP A 69 6.23 -1.14 11.05
C TRP A 69 6.84 0.05 10.35
N GLU A 70 6.06 0.64 9.45
CA GLU A 70 6.42 1.86 8.74
C GLU A 70 5.23 2.82 8.64
N ALA A 71 5.57 4.09 8.54
CA ALA A 71 4.69 5.17 8.15
C ALA A 71 5.51 6.21 7.38
N HIS A 72 4.84 7.18 6.77
CA HIS A 72 5.45 8.18 5.91
C HIS A 72 5.00 9.57 6.33
N LYS A 73 5.71 10.64 5.92
CA LYS A 73 5.34 12.03 6.24
C LYS A 73 4.98 12.84 5.00
N ASP A 74 5.71 12.63 3.92
CA ASP A 74 5.60 13.43 2.69
C ASP A 74 4.72 12.77 1.64
N TYR A 75 4.55 11.45 1.74
CA TYR A 75 3.73 10.64 0.83
C TYR A 75 2.67 9.86 1.60
N LEU A 76 1.57 9.59 0.94
CA LEU A 76 0.69 8.48 1.29
C LEU A 76 0.96 7.31 0.35
N ASP A 77 0.69 6.10 0.84
CA ASP A 77 0.84 4.88 0.07
C ASP A 77 -0.52 4.37 -0.42
N VAL A 78 -0.56 3.99 -1.71
CA VAL A 78 -1.67 3.19 -2.24
C VAL A 78 -1.09 1.84 -2.66
N HIS A 79 -1.33 0.83 -1.84
CA HIS A 79 -0.96 -0.55 -2.12
C HIS A 79 -2.01 -1.19 -3.02
N VAL A 80 -1.59 -1.83 -4.12
CA VAL A 80 -2.47 -2.62 -5.00
C VAL A 80 -1.86 -3.98 -5.19
N ASN A 81 -2.58 -5.03 -4.77
CA ASN A 81 -2.09 -6.40 -4.90
C ASN A 81 -2.27 -6.91 -6.33
N ILE A 82 -1.18 -7.30 -6.98
CA ILE A 82 -1.17 -7.77 -8.38
C ILE A 82 -1.36 -9.28 -8.42
N SER A 83 -0.65 -10.02 -7.56
CA SER A 83 -0.78 -11.47 -7.43
C SER A 83 -0.33 -11.94 -6.07
N GLY A 84 -0.78 -13.12 -5.67
CA GLY A 84 -0.52 -13.68 -4.35
C GLY A 84 -1.42 -13.07 -3.27
N LYS A 85 -1.14 -13.41 -2.02
CA LYS A 85 -1.91 -13.00 -0.86
C LYS A 85 -0.98 -12.58 0.28
N GLU A 86 -1.25 -11.44 0.88
CA GLU A 86 -0.55 -10.97 2.08
C GLU A 86 -1.51 -10.46 3.14
N GLN A 87 -1.09 -10.47 4.38
CA GLN A 87 -1.69 -9.71 5.44
C GLN A 87 -0.91 -8.40 5.61
N ILE A 88 -1.63 -7.30 5.79
CA ILE A 88 -1.07 -6.04 6.23
C ILE A 88 -1.64 -5.75 7.62
N ASP A 89 -0.75 -5.67 8.61
CA ASP A 89 -1.12 -5.24 9.97
C ASP A 89 -1.19 -3.72 10.02
N LEU A 90 -2.15 -3.22 10.80
CA LEU A 90 -2.51 -1.80 10.83
C LEU A 90 -2.58 -1.30 12.28
N ASN A 91 -2.13 -0.06 12.48
CA ASN A 91 -2.34 0.71 13.69
C ASN A 91 -2.28 2.20 13.36
N PHE A 92 -2.65 3.07 14.30
CA PHE A 92 -2.35 4.49 14.21
C PHE A 92 -0.95 4.76 14.77
N LEU A 93 -0.19 5.61 14.09
CA LEU A 93 1.19 5.93 14.46
C LEU A 93 1.30 6.40 15.92
N GLY A 94 0.31 7.16 16.39
CA GLY A 94 0.26 7.63 17.77
C GLY A 94 0.10 6.55 18.86
N ASN A 95 -0.20 5.30 18.48
CA ASN A 95 -0.30 4.16 19.39
C ASN A 95 1.01 3.35 19.47
N LEU A 96 1.99 3.67 18.64
CA LEU A 96 3.22 2.92 18.48
C LEU A 96 4.43 3.70 19.02
N ALA A 97 5.48 2.98 19.41
CA ALA A 97 6.76 3.57 19.75
C ALA A 97 7.53 3.95 18.48
N CYS A 98 7.57 5.24 18.15
CA CYS A 98 8.24 5.72 16.95
C CYS A 98 9.76 5.78 17.15
N GLY A 99 10.51 5.28 16.17
CA GLY A 99 11.95 5.49 16.05
C GLY A 99 12.30 6.83 15.40
N VAL A 100 13.56 6.99 15.00
CA VAL A 100 14.03 8.21 14.34
C VAL A 100 13.57 8.21 12.88
N TYR A 101 12.89 9.27 12.46
CA TYR A 101 12.47 9.45 11.07
C TYR A 101 13.68 9.58 10.13
N GLN A 102 13.61 8.91 8.98
CA GLN A 102 14.64 8.86 7.94
C GLN A 102 14.15 9.59 6.69
N PRO A 103 14.53 10.88 6.50
CA PRO A 103 13.95 11.71 5.43
C PRO A 103 14.30 11.25 4.02
N GLU A 104 15.48 10.63 3.80
CA GLU A 104 15.90 10.17 2.47
C GLU A 104 14.97 9.09 1.88
N GLY A 105 14.28 8.33 2.73
CA GLY A 105 13.34 7.29 2.32
C GLY A 105 11.89 7.63 2.67
N ASP A 106 11.62 8.82 3.20
CA ASP A 106 10.33 9.16 3.81
C ASP A 106 9.84 8.05 4.76
N PHE A 107 10.74 7.54 5.60
CA PHE A 107 10.51 6.35 6.42
C PHE A 107 10.46 6.68 7.91
N GLN A 108 9.30 6.43 8.52
CA GLN A 108 9.10 6.52 9.96
C GLN A 108 9.01 5.10 10.52
N PRO A 109 10.09 4.57 11.13
CA PRO A 109 10.01 3.28 11.80
C PRO A 109 9.18 3.39 13.07
N ALA A 110 8.48 2.31 13.39
CA ALA A 110 7.71 2.19 14.62
C ALA A 110 7.75 0.76 15.15
N ASP A 111 7.35 0.58 16.41
CA ASP A 111 7.25 -0.72 17.05
C ASP A 111 6.01 -0.77 17.97
N GLY A 112 5.41 -1.94 18.07
CA GLY A 112 4.25 -2.22 18.91
C GLY A 112 3.30 -3.25 18.32
N GLU A 113 2.18 -3.42 19.01
CA GLU A 113 1.15 -4.39 18.63
C GLU A 113 0.25 -3.86 17.52
N LYS A 114 -0.33 -4.78 16.75
CA LYS A 114 -1.35 -4.42 15.77
C LYS A 114 -2.69 -4.13 16.43
N ASN A 115 -3.43 -3.20 15.85
CA ASN A 115 -4.81 -2.92 16.24
C ASN A 115 -5.82 -3.58 15.30
N ALA A 116 -5.45 -3.71 14.03
CA ALA A 116 -6.24 -4.37 13.00
C ALA A 116 -5.33 -5.06 11.98
N SER A 117 -5.92 -5.84 11.10
CA SER A 117 -5.23 -6.34 9.91
C SER A 117 -6.21 -6.51 8.75
N VAL A 118 -5.71 -6.41 7.53
CA VAL A 118 -6.44 -6.72 6.31
C VAL A 118 -5.68 -7.80 5.54
N VAL A 119 -6.42 -8.70 4.91
CA VAL A 119 -5.87 -9.65 3.95
C VAL A 119 -6.08 -9.08 2.56
N MET A 120 -4.98 -8.86 1.85
CA MET A 120 -4.97 -8.33 0.49
C MET A 120 -4.87 -9.48 -0.50
N GLU A 121 -5.85 -9.60 -1.37
CA GLU A 121 -5.85 -10.53 -2.50
C GLU A 121 -5.66 -9.78 -3.83
N THR A 122 -5.41 -10.51 -4.91
CA THR A 122 -5.25 -9.90 -6.25
C THR A 122 -6.39 -8.93 -6.56
N GLY A 123 -6.04 -7.69 -6.91
CA GLY A 123 -6.97 -6.60 -7.23
C GLY A 123 -7.48 -5.81 -6.04
N ASP A 124 -7.12 -6.17 -4.82
CA ASP A 124 -7.43 -5.37 -3.64
C ASP A 124 -6.46 -4.20 -3.52
N PHE A 125 -6.92 -3.10 -2.93
CA PHE A 125 -6.10 -1.94 -2.63
C PHE A 125 -6.25 -1.48 -1.18
N LEU A 126 -5.20 -0.85 -0.65
CA LEU A 126 -5.18 -0.22 0.67
C LEU A 126 -4.49 1.14 0.55
N VAL A 127 -5.15 2.19 1.02
CA VAL A 127 -4.60 3.53 1.13
C VAL A 127 -4.17 3.77 2.57
N CYS A 128 -2.89 4.10 2.78
CA CYS A 128 -2.32 4.47 4.07
C CYS A 128 -1.92 5.94 4.06
N TYR A 129 -2.53 6.74 4.93
CA TYR A 129 -2.17 8.14 5.17
C TYR A 129 -1.01 8.22 6.18
N PRO A 130 -0.37 9.38 6.38
CA PRO A 130 0.77 9.52 7.30
C PRO A 130 0.54 9.01 8.72
N GLU A 131 -0.68 9.09 9.22
CA GLU A 131 -1.04 8.60 10.55
C GLU A 131 -1.31 7.08 10.60
N ASP A 132 -1.37 6.44 9.43
CA ASP A 132 -1.68 5.03 9.28
C ASP A 132 -0.40 4.19 9.22
N ALA A 133 0.10 3.80 10.40
CA ALA A 133 1.22 2.87 10.48
C ALA A 133 0.78 1.50 9.95
N HIS A 134 1.64 0.90 9.13
CA HIS A 134 1.37 -0.38 8.50
C HIS A 134 2.60 -1.28 8.52
N ARG A 135 2.36 -2.59 8.60
CA ARG A 135 3.38 -3.63 8.55
C ARG A 135 2.98 -4.60 7.44
N THR A 136 3.67 -4.49 6.31
CA THR A 136 3.38 -5.23 5.07
C THR A 136 4.14 -6.55 4.99
N ALA A 137 3.84 -7.35 3.97
CA ALA A 137 4.48 -8.63 3.66
C ALA A 137 4.37 -9.67 4.80
N VAL A 138 3.27 -9.64 5.54
CA VAL A 138 2.98 -10.63 6.58
C VAL A 138 2.28 -11.84 5.96
N ALA A 139 2.75 -13.05 6.30
CA ALA A 139 2.19 -14.30 5.83
C ALA A 139 0.79 -14.54 6.41
N VAL A 140 -0.18 -14.82 5.54
CA VAL A 140 -1.55 -15.16 5.95
C VAL A 140 -1.54 -16.55 6.60
N ASP A 141 -2.11 -16.65 7.79
CA ASP A 141 -2.15 -17.91 8.58
C ASP A 141 -0.76 -18.57 8.74
N GLY A 142 0.30 -17.77 8.76
CA GLY A 142 1.67 -18.24 8.90
C GLY A 142 2.22 -19.01 7.69
N LYS A 143 1.55 -18.93 6.53
CA LYS A 143 1.95 -19.60 5.29
C LYS A 143 2.61 -18.60 4.35
N PRO A 144 3.94 -18.65 4.12
CA PRO A 144 4.62 -17.81 3.17
C PRO A 144 4.07 -17.99 1.75
N GLU A 145 3.93 -16.86 1.04
CA GLU A 145 3.47 -16.83 -0.36
C GLU A 145 4.22 -15.73 -1.12
N THR A 146 4.52 -15.98 -2.39
CA THR A 146 5.09 -14.94 -3.25
C THR A 146 4.01 -13.96 -3.65
N VAL A 147 4.25 -12.68 -3.40
CA VAL A 147 3.36 -11.56 -3.71
C VAL A 147 4.04 -10.63 -4.68
N LYS A 148 3.32 -10.24 -5.74
CA LYS A 148 3.66 -9.10 -6.59
C LYS A 148 2.69 -7.97 -6.29
N LYS A 149 3.22 -6.76 -6.06
CA LYS A 149 2.45 -5.61 -5.62
C LYS A 149 2.90 -4.33 -6.30
N ALA A 150 1.96 -3.42 -6.54
CA ALA A 150 2.21 -2.03 -6.89
C ALA A 150 2.03 -1.18 -5.63
N ILE A 151 2.99 -0.29 -5.34
CA ILE A 151 2.94 0.68 -4.27
C ILE A 151 3.04 2.06 -4.91
N PHE A 152 1.93 2.79 -4.96
CA PHE A 152 1.92 4.17 -5.43
C PHE A 152 2.30 5.08 -4.28
N LYS A 153 3.26 5.95 -4.55
CA LYS A 153 3.62 7.07 -3.67
C LYS A 153 2.95 8.33 -4.20
N VAL A 154 2.05 8.87 -3.41
CA VAL A 154 1.28 10.08 -3.74
C VAL A 154 1.73 11.19 -2.80
N ARG A 155 2.37 12.22 -3.34
CA ARG A 155 2.93 13.32 -2.55
C ARG A 155 1.83 14.20 -1.98
N ILE A 156 1.94 14.50 -0.69
CA ILE A 156 0.97 15.33 0.05
C ILE A 156 1.61 16.61 0.63
N ARG A 157 2.93 16.76 0.52
CA ARG A 157 3.70 17.94 0.97
C ARG A 157 4.83 18.27 0.02
#